data_5b438a4e5be81bf11ccaeb7b5f7fa54d
#
_entry.id   5b438a4e5be81bf11ccaeb7b5f7fa54d
#
_cell.length_a   1.000
_cell.length_b   1.000
_cell.length_c   1.000
_cell.angle_alpha   90.00
_cell.angle_beta   90.00
_cell.angle_gamma   90.00
#
_symmetry.space_group_name_H-M   'P 1'
#
loop_
_entity.id
_entity.type
_entity.pdbx_description
1 polymer ?
#
loop_
_entity_poly.entity_id
_entity_poly.type
_entity_poly.pdbx_seq_one_letter_code
_entity_poly.pdbx_strand_id
1 'polypeptide(L)'
;DMGVLYAYCRILDDISDDENSPVEEKKAALLKWKSELDLIYANKPCSRFGEELKEMIARRHIPKQYMDDVIDGVYRDTELKPFKTSEELATYCYGVASAVGLCSIYVFGFENPITKEFAKSLGLALQYTNILRDIVDDFYTQKRVYIPENELEFFGVKAGDLGAPENNIKCKDLFRFLAFRAKHYFNKSRRLLCEKDRKNMLPALIMSEIYEAILDRIIASNYDIKRKIVKLNKAQKIYYALKAMAKAKLPFAKKRFGTVDIFGAGISGMTAAYNLCEQGFDIRLFEARNYAGGRACSFEWKAANALLDNGSHAAMRCYKSFLKILKKLGSLDILSDKETAVSFFFEDKSTITEPKRPCKKPAKIYVYIRRAKQG
;
A
#
# COMPACT_ATOMS: atom_id res chain seq x y z
N ASP A 1 -11.64 -19.10 21.17
CA ASP A 1 -11.10 -19.34 19.83
C ASP A 1 -10.10 -18.26 19.39
N MET A 2 -10.45 -16.95 19.47
CA MET A 2 -9.50 -15.87 19.08
C MET A 2 -8.21 -15.88 19.89
N GLY A 3 -8.27 -16.18 21.20
CA GLY A 3 -7.08 -16.31 22.05
C GLY A 3 -6.15 -17.45 21.61
N VAL A 4 -6.71 -18.58 21.19
CA VAL A 4 -5.94 -19.74 20.68
C VAL A 4 -5.27 -19.38 19.34
N LEU A 5 -6.02 -18.74 18.42
CA LEU A 5 -5.44 -18.28 17.13
C LEU A 5 -4.34 -17.24 17.35
N TYR A 6 -4.57 -16.29 18.26
CA TYR A 6 -3.55 -15.30 18.61
C TYR A 6 -2.29 -15.96 19.21
N ALA A 7 -2.47 -16.93 20.13
CA ALA A 7 -1.34 -17.66 20.73
C ALA A 7 -0.55 -18.42 19.66
N TYR A 8 -1.24 -19.06 18.70
CA TYR A 8 -0.58 -19.71 17.56
C TYR A 8 0.30 -18.73 16.76
N CYS A 9 -0.28 -17.60 16.32
CA CYS A 9 0.49 -16.59 15.59
C CYS A 9 1.66 -16.05 16.42
N ARG A 10 1.41 -15.79 17.72
CA ARG A 10 2.43 -15.26 18.62
C ARG A 10 3.59 -16.21 18.84
N ILE A 11 3.34 -17.52 18.94
CA ILE A 11 4.40 -18.53 19.04
C ILE A 11 5.28 -18.51 17.79
N LEU A 12 4.68 -18.40 16.61
CA LEU A 12 5.44 -18.36 15.35
C LEU A 12 6.27 -17.07 15.24
N ASP A 13 5.69 -15.92 15.60
CA ASP A 13 6.39 -14.64 15.64
C ASP A 13 7.58 -14.70 16.64
N ASP A 14 7.36 -15.20 17.84
CA ASP A 14 8.41 -15.32 18.87
C ASP A 14 9.58 -16.21 18.41
N ILE A 15 9.31 -17.26 17.62
CA ILE A 15 10.36 -18.08 17.00
C ILE A 15 11.17 -17.28 15.98
N SER A 16 10.52 -16.50 15.13
CA SER A 16 11.21 -15.72 14.10
C SER A 16 11.99 -14.55 14.69
N ASP A 17 11.47 -13.93 15.74
CA ASP A 17 12.01 -12.72 16.35
C ASP A 17 13.09 -12.98 17.42
N ASP A 18 13.32 -14.25 17.80
CA ASP A 18 14.36 -14.59 18.79
C ASP A 18 15.76 -14.25 18.28
N GLU A 19 16.33 -13.16 18.76
CA GLU A 19 17.66 -12.68 18.36
C GLU A 19 18.79 -13.63 18.78
N ASN A 20 18.56 -14.52 19.76
CA ASN A 20 19.58 -15.41 20.32
C ASN A 20 19.71 -16.74 19.54
N SER A 21 18.69 -17.13 18.79
CA SER A 21 18.67 -18.40 18.06
C SER A 21 19.24 -18.25 16.64
N PRO A 22 20.11 -19.18 16.20
CA PRO A 22 20.57 -19.24 14.82
C PRO A 22 19.43 -19.40 13.83
N VAL A 23 19.60 -18.87 12.61
CA VAL A 23 18.58 -18.93 11.54
C VAL A 23 18.11 -20.37 11.27
N GLU A 24 19.02 -21.33 11.28
CA GLU A 24 18.69 -22.74 11.00
C GLU A 24 17.85 -23.37 12.12
N GLU A 25 18.04 -22.97 13.37
CA GLU A 25 17.21 -23.42 14.50
C GLU A 25 15.80 -22.84 14.42
N LYS A 26 15.68 -21.54 14.08
CA LYS A 26 14.38 -20.90 13.83
C LYS A 26 13.61 -21.62 12.73
N LYS A 27 14.27 -21.90 11.61
CA LYS A 27 13.68 -22.64 10.48
C LYS A 27 13.25 -24.05 10.89
N ALA A 28 14.09 -24.77 11.64
CA ALA A 28 13.76 -26.11 12.12
C ALA A 28 12.56 -26.07 13.06
N ALA A 29 12.46 -25.08 13.96
CA ALA A 29 11.33 -24.89 14.85
C ALA A 29 10.02 -24.60 14.08
N LEU A 30 10.06 -23.74 13.05
CA LEU A 30 8.89 -23.47 12.21
C LEU A 30 8.47 -24.70 11.39
N LEU A 31 9.41 -25.49 10.85
CA LEU A 31 9.10 -26.74 10.16
C LEU A 31 8.52 -27.78 11.13
N LYS A 32 8.95 -27.80 12.38
CA LYS A 32 8.34 -28.64 13.41
C LYS A 32 6.87 -28.24 13.65
N TRP A 33 6.56 -26.97 13.68
CA TRP A 33 5.19 -26.48 13.75
C TRP A 33 4.36 -26.88 12.53
N LYS A 34 4.94 -26.91 11.33
CA LYS A 34 4.26 -27.41 10.13
C LYS A 34 3.90 -28.90 10.26
N SER A 35 4.84 -29.70 10.78
CA SER A 35 4.59 -31.12 11.09
C SER A 35 3.54 -31.31 12.20
N GLU A 36 3.55 -30.46 13.25
CA GLU A 36 2.53 -30.49 14.29
C GLU A 36 1.13 -30.15 13.73
N LEU A 37 1.03 -29.19 12.78
CA LEU A 37 -0.22 -28.94 12.08
C LEU A 37 -0.73 -30.16 11.28
N ASP A 38 0.17 -30.88 10.61
CA ASP A 38 -0.21 -32.12 9.93
C ASP A 38 -0.84 -33.12 10.89
N LEU A 39 -0.24 -33.29 12.07
CA LEU A 39 -0.77 -34.17 13.12
C LEU A 39 -2.10 -33.67 13.68
N ILE A 40 -2.23 -32.35 13.91
CA ILE A 40 -3.47 -31.73 14.40
C ILE A 40 -4.62 -32.00 13.42
N TYR A 41 -4.42 -31.79 12.14
CA TYR A 41 -5.42 -32.04 11.10
C TYR A 41 -5.69 -33.55 10.88
N ALA A 42 -4.73 -34.41 11.26
CA ALA A 42 -4.91 -35.88 11.31
C ALA A 42 -5.55 -36.37 12.62
N ASN A 43 -6.01 -35.46 13.51
CA ASN A 43 -6.55 -35.74 14.86
C ASN A 43 -5.56 -36.44 15.82
N LYS A 44 -4.26 -36.16 15.68
CA LYS A 44 -3.17 -36.75 16.49
C LYS A 44 -2.23 -35.68 17.03
N PRO A 45 -2.72 -34.61 17.72
CA PRO A 45 -1.85 -33.57 18.25
C PRO A 45 -0.87 -34.13 19.29
N CYS A 46 0.33 -33.59 19.35
CA CYS A 46 1.39 -34.05 20.25
C CYS A 46 1.55 -33.17 21.50
N SER A 47 0.80 -32.06 21.61
CA SER A 47 0.92 -31.12 22.70
C SER A 47 -0.44 -30.71 23.25
N ARG A 48 -0.47 -30.21 24.52
CA ARG A 48 -1.70 -29.67 25.10
C ARG A 48 -2.23 -28.49 24.28
N PHE A 49 -1.35 -27.61 23.82
CA PHE A 49 -1.77 -26.50 22.96
C PHE A 49 -2.26 -27.01 21.59
N GLY A 50 -1.66 -28.08 21.07
CA GLY A 50 -2.13 -28.76 19.86
C GLY A 50 -3.56 -29.29 20.00
N GLU A 51 -3.95 -29.79 21.18
CA GLU A 51 -5.35 -30.19 21.43
C GLU A 51 -6.29 -28.98 21.40
N GLU A 52 -5.94 -27.87 22.08
CA GLU A 52 -6.75 -26.65 22.06
C GLU A 52 -6.89 -26.08 20.64
N LEU A 53 -5.80 -26.12 19.85
CA LEU A 53 -5.77 -25.69 18.45
C LEU A 53 -6.64 -26.59 17.56
N LYS A 54 -6.56 -27.90 17.75
CA LYS A 54 -7.39 -28.89 17.06
C LYS A 54 -8.88 -28.65 17.28
N GLU A 55 -9.29 -28.45 18.56
CA GLU A 55 -10.68 -28.17 18.90
C GLU A 55 -11.18 -26.87 18.26
N MET A 56 -10.36 -25.81 18.25
CA MET A 56 -10.69 -24.56 17.59
C MET A 56 -10.84 -24.75 16.08
N ILE A 57 -9.87 -25.41 15.44
CA ILE A 57 -9.88 -25.68 13.99
C ILE A 57 -11.12 -26.48 13.59
N ALA A 58 -11.43 -27.56 14.35
CA ALA A 58 -12.59 -28.40 14.06
C ALA A 58 -13.91 -27.62 14.23
N ARG A 59 -14.06 -26.84 15.30
CA ARG A 59 -15.26 -26.03 15.58
C ARG A 59 -15.47 -24.93 14.55
N ARG A 60 -14.39 -24.33 14.06
CA ARG A 60 -14.42 -23.17 13.14
C ARG A 60 -14.20 -23.55 11.67
N HIS A 61 -13.90 -24.80 11.41
CA HIS A 61 -13.64 -25.32 10.06
C HIS A 61 -12.54 -24.52 9.32
N ILE A 62 -11.45 -24.17 10.03
CA ILE A 62 -10.35 -23.40 9.43
C ILE A 62 -9.59 -24.30 8.46
N PRO A 63 -9.45 -23.92 7.17
CA PRO A 63 -8.68 -24.69 6.21
C PRO A 63 -7.19 -24.73 6.58
N LYS A 64 -6.57 -25.92 6.49
CA LYS A 64 -5.15 -26.13 6.77
C LYS A 64 -4.25 -25.16 6.02
N GLN A 65 -4.55 -24.94 4.74
CA GLN A 65 -3.80 -24.05 3.88
C GLN A 65 -3.53 -22.67 4.52
N TYR A 66 -4.52 -22.07 5.18
CA TYR A 66 -4.33 -20.74 5.78
C TYR A 66 -3.42 -20.77 7.00
N MET A 67 -3.46 -21.84 7.77
CA MET A 67 -2.53 -22.04 8.89
C MET A 67 -1.10 -22.27 8.39
N ASP A 68 -0.94 -23.09 7.34
CA ASP A 68 0.36 -23.29 6.67
C ASP A 68 0.91 -21.97 6.07
N ASP A 69 0.04 -21.20 5.42
CA ASP A 69 0.42 -19.92 4.81
C ASP A 69 0.99 -18.93 5.84
N VAL A 70 0.49 -18.97 7.10
CA VAL A 70 1.07 -18.15 8.19
C VAL A 70 2.48 -18.63 8.51
N ILE A 71 2.71 -19.93 8.65
CA ILE A 71 4.06 -20.47 8.90
C ILE A 71 5.00 -20.08 7.76
N ASP A 72 4.56 -20.26 6.50
CA ASP A 72 5.39 -19.97 5.33
C ASP A 72 5.74 -18.47 5.24
N GLY A 73 4.82 -17.58 5.65
CA GLY A 73 5.07 -16.15 5.76
C GLY A 73 6.14 -15.83 6.81
N VAL A 74 5.99 -16.38 8.03
CA VAL A 74 6.95 -16.20 9.13
C VAL A 74 8.30 -16.85 8.81
N TYR A 75 8.29 -18.01 8.14
CA TYR A 75 9.51 -18.68 7.69
C TYR A 75 10.35 -17.78 6.77
N ARG A 76 9.69 -17.04 5.88
CA ARG A 76 10.37 -16.07 4.99
C ARG A 76 11.07 -14.96 5.78
N ASP A 77 10.52 -14.58 6.93
CA ASP A 77 11.13 -13.56 7.81
C ASP A 77 12.47 -14.00 8.40
N THR A 78 12.67 -15.31 8.62
CA THR A 78 13.94 -15.82 9.15
C THR A 78 15.11 -15.67 8.18
N GLU A 79 14.84 -15.51 6.88
CA GLU A 79 15.90 -15.52 5.85
C GLU A 79 16.66 -14.20 5.72
N LEU A 80 16.15 -13.08 6.21
CA LEU A 80 16.75 -11.73 6.10
C LEU A 80 17.14 -11.32 4.66
N LYS A 81 16.62 -12.01 3.65
CA LYS A 81 16.90 -11.73 2.23
C LYS A 81 16.06 -10.55 1.76
N PRO A 82 16.64 -9.59 1.03
CA PRO A 82 15.86 -8.51 0.44
C PRO A 82 14.80 -9.05 -0.52
N PHE A 83 13.69 -8.33 -0.65
CA PHE A 83 12.68 -8.59 -1.67
C PHE A 83 13.16 -7.97 -2.99
N LYS A 84 13.12 -8.75 -4.07
CA LYS A 84 13.52 -8.26 -5.39
C LYS A 84 12.38 -7.49 -6.07
N THR A 85 11.16 -7.97 -5.92
CA THR A 85 9.99 -7.44 -6.63
C THR A 85 8.81 -7.15 -5.68
N SER A 86 7.91 -6.30 -6.16
CA SER A 86 6.65 -5.99 -5.46
C SER A 86 5.78 -7.23 -5.23
N GLU A 87 5.87 -8.23 -6.14
CA GLU A 87 5.13 -9.49 -6.05
C GLU A 87 5.69 -10.37 -4.91
N GLU A 88 7.02 -10.41 -4.74
CA GLU A 88 7.64 -11.11 -3.61
C GLU A 88 7.20 -10.51 -2.28
N LEU A 89 7.21 -9.18 -2.17
CA LEU A 89 6.69 -8.49 -0.99
C LEU A 89 5.21 -8.76 -0.77
N ALA A 90 4.39 -8.76 -1.82
CA ALA A 90 2.96 -9.04 -1.72
C ALA A 90 2.70 -10.48 -1.22
N THR A 91 3.49 -11.45 -1.68
CA THR A 91 3.42 -12.85 -1.23
C THR A 91 3.77 -12.97 0.25
N TYR A 92 4.83 -12.29 0.69
CA TYR A 92 5.19 -12.20 2.10
C TYR A 92 4.06 -11.58 2.95
N CYS A 93 3.57 -10.39 2.54
CA CYS A 93 2.47 -9.71 3.24
C CYS A 93 1.19 -10.56 3.30
N TYR A 94 0.94 -11.38 2.27
CA TYR A 94 -0.15 -12.34 2.29
C TYR A 94 0.03 -13.35 3.44
N GLY A 95 1.19 -13.97 3.57
CA GLY A 95 1.46 -14.96 4.62
C GLY A 95 1.31 -14.38 6.03
N VAL A 96 2.06 -13.30 6.33
CA VAL A 96 2.12 -12.75 7.69
C VAL A 96 0.88 -11.94 8.12
N ALA A 97 0.02 -11.53 7.19
CA ALA A 97 -1.15 -10.70 7.52
C ALA A 97 -2.46 -11.18 6.89
N SER A 98 -2.48 -11.47 5.59
CA SER A 98 -3.73 -11.88 4.94
C SER A 98 -4.16 -13.28 5.37
N ALA A 99 -3.24 -14.23 5.53
CA ALA A 99 -3.53 -15.58 6.01
C ALA A 99 -4.05 -15.54 7.46
N VAL A 100 -3.45 -14.72 8.33
CA VAL A 100 -3.97 -14.46 9.69
C VAL A 100 -5.38 -13.88 9.64
N GLY A 101 -5.62 -12.92 8.75
CA GLY A 101 -6.96 -12.37 8.50
C GLY A 101 -7.96 -13.43 8.04
N LEU A 102 -7.55 -14.33 7.15
CA LEU A 102 -8.37 -15.45 6.68
C LEU A 102 -8.71 -16.39 7.84
N CYS A 103 -7.75 -16.81 8.65
CA CYS A 103 -8.04 -17.61 9.86
C CYS A 103 -9.01 -16.89 10.80
N SER A 104 -8.82 -15.56 10.99
CA SER A 104 -9.65 -14.76 11.88
C SER A 104 -11.11 -14.70 11.47
N ILE A 105 -11.41 -14.59 10.15
CA ILE A 105 -12.81 -14.54 9.70
C ILE A 105 -13.54 -15.87 9.92
N TYR A 106 -12.85 -17.01 9.91
CA TYR A 106 -13.42 -18.28 10.29
C TYR A 106 -13.79 -18.31 11.79
N VAL A 107 -12.96 -17.70 12.62
CA VAL A 107 -13.26 -17.55 14.06
C VAL A 107 -14.45 -16.61 14.28
N PHE A 108 -14.53 -15.49 13.54
CA PHE A 108 -15.64 -14.54 13.65
C PHE A 108 -16.95 -15.09 13.09
N GLY A 109 -16.88 -15.99 12.11
CA GLY A 109 -18.00 -16.49 11.35
C GLY A 109 -18.39 -15.55 10.21
N PHE A 110 -18.60 -16.09 9.01
CA PHE A 110 -19.05 -15.38 7.82
C PHE A 110 -19.94 -16.27 6.95
N GLU A 111 -20.82 -15.65 6.18
CA GLU A 111 -21.74 -16.34 5.28
C GLU A 111 -21.35 -16.15 3.81
N ASN A 112 -20.84 -14.99 3.45
CA ASN A 112 -20.55 -14.66 2.07
C ASN A 112 -19.08 -14.94 1.72
N PRO A 113 -18.79 -15.78 0.68
CA PRO A 113 -17.44 -16.10 0.27
C PRO A 113 -16.56 -14.90 -0.08
N ILE A 114 -17.15 -13.77 -0.50
CA ILE A 114 -16.44 -12.52 -0.81
C ILE A 114 -15.72 -11.94 0.42
N THR A 115 -16.14 -12.31 1.64
CA THR A 115 -15.52 -11.90 2.90
C THR A 115 -14.09 -12.42 3.02
N LYS A 116 -13.72 -13.48 2.28
CA LYS A 116 -12.32 -13.91 2.17
C LYS A 116 -11.48 -12.87 1.45
N GLU A 117 -11.99 -12.27 0.39
CA GLU A 117 -11.27 -11.20 -0.34
C GLU A 117 -11.21 -9.89 0.48
N PHE A 118 -12.24 -9.62 1.31
CA PHE A 118 -12.19 -8.57 2.32
C PHE A 118 -11.02 -8.80 3.28
N ALA A 119 -10.91 -10.00 3.87
CA ALA A 119 -9.86 -10.35 4.83
C ALA A 119 -8.46 -10.24 4.22
N LYS A 120 -8.26 -10.78 3.01
CA LYS A 120 -6.99 -10.65 2.25
C LYS A 120 -6.62 -9.19 2.04
N SER A 121 -7.56 -8.40 1.54
CA SER A 121 -7.31 -6.98 1.25
C SER A 121 -7.02 -6.18 2.52
N LEU A 122 -7.72 -6.45 3.61
CA LEU A 122 -7.47 -5.79 4.88
C LEU A 122 -6.10 -6.18 5.45
N GLY A 123 -5.74 -7.46 5.42
CA GLY A 123 -4.42 -7.93 5.84
C GLY A 123 -3.29 -7.20 5.12
N LEU A 124 -3.37 -7.10 3.79
CA LEU A 124 -2.40 -6.34 2.99
C LEU A 124 -2.36 -4.85 3.39
N ALA A 125 -3.53 -4.21 3.62
CA ALA A 125 -3.58 -2.80 4.04
C ALA A 125 -2.87 -2.59 5.38
N LEU A 126 -3.10 -3.49 6.34
CA LEU A 126 -2.48 -3.44 7.67
C LEU A 126 -0.97 -3.63 7.56
N GLN A 127 -0.51 -4.63 6.80
CA GLN A 127 0.92 -4.92 6.68
C GLN A 127 1.69 -3.85 5.90
N TYR A 128 1.17 -3.32 4.80
CA TYR A 128 1.79 -2.17 4.13
C TYR A 128 1.85 -0.92 5.02
N THR A 129 0.89 -0.75 5.92
CA THR A 129 0.92 0.34 6.91
C THR A 129 2.01 0.10 7.96
N ASN A 130 2.18 -1.15 8.42
CA ASN A 130 3.27 -1.53 9.34
C ASN A 130 4.63 -1.25 8.70
N ILE A 131 4.87 -1.78 7.50
CA ILE A 131 6.12 -1.60 6.77
C ILE A 131 6.46 -0.10 6.63
N LEU A 132 5.49 0.72 6.24
CA LEU A 132 5.71 2.16 6.12
C LEU A 132 5.97 2.85 7.47
N ARG A 133 5.24 2.45 8.52
CA ARG A 133 5.36 3.02 9.87
C ARG A 133 6.71 2.72 10.50
N ASP A 134 7.19 1.50 10.30
CA ASP A 134 8.30 0.94 11.05
C ASP A 134 9.64 0.98 10.25
N ILE A 135 9.63 1.55 9.03
CA ILE A 135 10.74 1.49 8.06
C ILE A 135 12.11 1.91 8.64
N VAL A 136 12.14 2.93 9.50
CA VAL A 136 13.37 3.41 10.15
C VAL A 136 13.74 2.51 11.34
N ASP A 137 12.74 2.05 12.09
CA ASP A 137 12.96 1.16 13.22
C ASP A 137 13.48 -0.21 12.74
N ASP A 138 12.84 -0.79 11.72
CA ASP A 138 13.26 -2.06 11.11
C ASP A 138 14.69 -1.98 10.54
N PHE A 139 15.05 -0.84 9.95
CA PHE A 139 16.39 -0.61 9.42
C PHE A 139 17.46 -0.67 10.52
N TYR A 140 17.22 -0.04 11.68
CA TYR A 140 18.22 0.03 12.75
C TYR A 140 18.18 -1.16 13.70
N THR A 141 16.98 -1.65 14.08
CA THR A 141 16.84 -2.69 15.10
C THR A 141 16.93 -4.07 14.50
N GLN A 142 16.25 -4.32 13.39
CA GLN A 142 16.18 -5.64 12.77
C GLN A 142 17.13 -5.80 11.58
N LYS A 143 17.81 -4.72 11.16
CA LYS A 143 18.64 -4.66 9.94
C LYS A 143 17.89 -5.16 8.71
N ARG A 144 16.58 -4.90 8.66
CA ARG A 144 15.65 -5.33 7.62
C ARG A 144 15.21 -4.18 6.75
N VAL A 145 15.12 -4.44 5.46
CA VAL A 145 14.53 -3.54 4.46
C VAL A 145 13.43 -4.32 3.74
N TYR A 146 12.18 -4.01 4.05
CA TYR A 146 11.02 -4.65 3.40
C TYR A 146 10.70 -4.07 2.03
N ILE A 147 11.27 -2.92 1.67
CA ILE A 147 11.00 -2.29 0.37
C ILE A 147 11.73 -3.07 -0.72
N PRO A 148 11.03 -3.51 -1.78
CA PRO A 148 11.62 -4.25 -2.88
C PRO A 148 12.72 -3.47 -3.61
N GLU A 149 13.76 -4.18 -4.06
CA GLU A 149 14.90 -3.60 -4.78
C GLU A 149 14.43 -2.83 -6.03
N ASN A 150 13.49 -3.38 -6.80
CA ASN A 150 12.94 -2.71 -7.99
C ASN A 150 12.18 -1.42 -7.65
N GLU A 151 11.57 -1.31 -6.48
CA GLU A 151 10.91 -0.06 -6.04
C GLU A 151 11.95 0.96 -5.57
N LEU A 152 12.97 0.52 -4.82
CA LEU A 152 14.09 1.39 -4.43
C LEU A 152 14.78 1.96 -5.67
N GLU A 153 15.07 1.13 -6.67
CA GLU A 153 15.67 1.54 -7.93
C GLU A 153 14.77 2.53 -8.69
N PHE A 154 13.48 2.22 -8.83
CA PHE A 154 12.52 3.07 -9.52
C PHE A 154 12.46 4.48 -8.94
N PHE A 155 12.52 4.62 -7.62
CA PHE A 155 12.53 5.92 -6.94
C PHE A 155 13.95 6.50 -6.79
N GLY A 156 15.01 5.77 -7.17
CA GLY A 156 16.39 6.17 -7.01
C GLY A 156 16.79 6.35 -5.55
N VAL A 157 16.26 5.50 -4.66
CA VAL A 157 16.54 5.43 -3.22
C VAL A 157 17.49 4.27 -2.96
N LYS A 158 18.53 4.50 -2.17
CA LYS A 158 19.39 3.41 -1.68
C LYS A 158 18.86 2.87 -0.35
N ALA A 159 19.08 1.60 -0.07
CA ALA A 159 18.66 1.00 1.19
C ALA A 159 19.17 1.79 2.42
N GLY A 160 20.40 2.32 2.37
CA GLY A 160 20.97 3.15 3.43
C GLY A 160 20.24 4.49 3.67
N ASP A 161 19.57 5.04 2.65
CA ASP A 161 18.81 6.29 2.78
C ASP A 161 17.59 6.12 3.70
N LEU A 162 17.11 4.89 3.88
CA LEU A 162 15.95 4.59 4.72
C LEU A 162 16.25 4.76 6.21
N GLY A 163 17.52 4.78 6.61
CA GLY A 163 17.91 5.07 7.99
C GLY A 163 17.72 6.54 8.40
N ALA A 164 17.81 7.49 7.45
CA ALA A 164 17.60 8.93 7.68
C ALA A 164 16.80 9.55 6.51
N PRO A 165 15.55 9.11 6.30
CA PRO A 165 14.77 9.45 5.10
C PRO A 165 14.32 10.92 5.06
N GLU A 166 14.30 11.63 6.19
CA GLU A 166 13.87 13.03 6.29
C GLU A 166 14.72 13.98 5.44
N ASN A 167 15.98 13.61 5.17
CA ASN A 167 16.92 14.40 4.38
C ASN A 167 16.86 14.07 2.88
N ASN A 168 16.04 13.10 2.46
CA ASN A 168 15.97 12.64 1.07
C ASN A 168 14.56 12.78 0.49
N ILE A 169 14.39 13.70 -0.46
CA ILE A 169 13.10 13.92 -1.14
C ILE A 169 12.59 12.67 -1.87
N LYS A 170 13.50 11.84 -2.41
CA LYS A 170 13.14 10.60 -3.10
C LYS A 170 12.51 9.57 -2.14
N CYS A 171 12.95 9.54 -0.89
CA CYS A 171 12.31 8.72 0.14
C CYS A 171 10.86 9.14 0.36
N LYS A 172 10.55 10.45 0.35
CA LYS A 172 9.17 10.93 0.49
C LYS A 172 8.27 10.50 -0.67
N ASP A 173 8.79 10.47 -1.90
CA ASP A 173 8.04 10.00 -3.06
C ASP A 173 7.78 8.50 -2.98
N LEU A 174 8.77 7.71 -2.56
CA LEU A 174 8.61 6.30 -2.26
C LEU A 174 7.56 6.08 -1.16
N PHE A 175 7.62 6.81 -0.05
CA PHE A 175 6.68 6.67 1.07
C PHE A 175 5.25 7.08 0.67
N ARG A 176 5.11 8.09 -0.18
CA ARG A 176 3.83 8.47 -0.78
C ARG A 176 3.24 7.33 -1.60
N PHE A 177 4.06 6.66 -2.40
CA PHE A 177 3.66 5.50 -3.18
C PHE A 177 3.23 4.33 -2.29
N LEU A 178 3.99 4.03 -1.23
CA LEU A 178 3.64 2.98 -0.27
C LEU A 178 2.34 3.29 0.48
N ALA A 179 2.16 4.55 0.92
CA ALA A 179 0.93 5.01 1.55
C ALA A 179 -0.27 4.90 0.61
N PHE A 180 -0.11 5.24 -0.66
CA PHE A 180 -1.14 5.07 -1.68
C PHE A 180 -1.52 3.59 -1.84
N ARG A 181 -0.55 2.67 -1.87
CA ARG A 181 -0.77 1.23 -1.91
C ARG A 181 -1.59 0.76 -0.69
N ALA A 182 -1.21 1.14 0.51
CA ALA A 182 -1.96 0.82 1.73
C ALA A 182 -3.40 1.36 1.67
N LYS A 183 -3.60 2.63 1.27
CA LYS A 183 -4.93 3.22 1.07
C LYS A 183 -5.76 2.49 0.03
N HIS A 184 -5.16 2.08 -1.06
CA HIS A 184 -5.83 1.27 -2.08
C HIS A 184 -6.43 0.00 -1.47
N TYR A 185 -5.67 -0.73 -0.65
CA TYR A 185 -6.14 -1.96 -0.03
C TYR A 185 -7.18 -1.72 1.07
N PHE A 186 -7.10 -0.63 1.86
CA PHE A 186 -8.19 -0.23 2.76
C PHE A 186 -9.48 0.06 1.99
N ASN A 187 -9.40 0.78 0.87
CA ASN A 187 -10.56 1.07 0.03
C ASN A 187 -11.13 -0.20 -0.60
N LYS A 188 -10.25 -1.11 -1.08
CA LYS A 188 -10.65 -2.40 -1.64
C LYS A 188 -11.36 -3.26 -0.59
N SER A 189 -10.82 -3.38 0.63
CA SER A 189 -11.44 -4.14 1.71
C SER A 189 -12.84 -3.60 2.04
N ARG A 190 -13.01 -2.28 2.18
CA ARG A 190 -14.33 -1.67 2.43
C ARG A 190 -15.36 -2.00 1.37
N ARG A 191 -14.96 -2.08 0.09
CA ARG A 191 -15.87 -2.45 -1.01
C ARG A 191 -16.28 -3.91 -0.99
N LEU A 192 -15.39 -4.78 -0.53
CA LEU A 192 -15.59 -6.22 -0.49
C LEU A 192 -16.36 -6.70 0.76
N LEU A 193 -16.50 -5.84 1.78
CA LEU A 193 -17.22 -6.21 2.99
C LEU A 193 -18.71 -6.40 2.68
N CYS A 194 -19.20 -7.61 2.89
CA CYS A 194 -20.63 -7.93 2.77
C CYS A 194 -21.41 -7.39 3.98
N GLU A 195 -22.59 -6.86 3.72
CA GLU A 195 -23.44 -6.31 4.80
C GLU A 195 -23.87 -7.39 5.79
N LYS A 196 -24.15 -8.62 5.31
CA LYS A 196 -24.50 -9.75 6.16
C LYS A 196 -23.41 -10.09 7.17
N ASP A 197 -22.15 -10.02 6.76
CA ASP A 197 -21.00 -10.40 7.60
C ASP A 197 -20.47 -9.23 8.43
N ARG A 198 -20.95 -8.02 8.18
CA ARG A 198 -20.42 -6.78 8.77
C ARG A 198 -20.40 -6.79 10.30
N LYS A 199 -21.44 -7.33 10.93
CA LYS A 199 -21.55 -7.43 12.39
C LYS A 199 -20.46 -8.33 12.95
N ASN A 200 -20.24 -9.48 12.33
CA ASN A 200 -19.24 -10.44 12.73
C ASN A 200 -17.81 -9.92 12.48
N MET A 201 -17.63 -9.09 11.45
CA MET A 201 -16.35 -8.47 11.10
C MET A 201 -16.01 -7.23 11.94
N LEU A 202 -16.78 -6.92 13.01
CA LEU A 202 -16.51 -5.75 13.85
C LEU A 202 -15.08 -5.68 14.40
N PRO A 203 -14.44 -6.76 14.88
CA PRO A 203 -13.05 -6.69 15.32
C PRO A 203 -12.09 -6.27 14.19
N ALA A 204 -12.28 -6.80 12.99
CA ALA A 204 -11.49 -6.42 11.82
C ALA A 204 -11.73 -4.95 11.40
N LEU A 205 -12.95 -4.45 11.52
CA LEU A 205 -13.27 -3.05 11.26
C LEU A 205 -12.62 -2.10 12.27
N ILE A 206 -12.55 -2.48 13.53
CA ILE A 206 -11.85 -1.71 14.58
C ILE A 206 -10.35 -1.61 14.23
N MET A 207 -9.73 -2.73 13.86
CA MET A 207 -8.33 -2.74 13.40
C MET A 207 -8.13 -1.85 12.17
N SER A 208 -9.05 -1.93 11.20
CA SER A 208 -9.03 -1.08 10.01
C SER A 208 -9.04 0.41 10.36
N GLU A 209 -9.95 0.88 11.22
CA GLU A 209 -10.03 2.29 11.61
C GLU A 209 -8.78 2.76 12.37
N ILE A 210 -8.21 1.92 13.24
CA ILE A 210 -6.99 2.22 13.99
C ILE A 210 -5.80 2.37 13.06
N TYR A 211 -5.59 1.41 12.16
CA TYR A 211 -4.44 1.40 11.26
C TYR A 211 -4.55 2.48 10.17
N GLU A 212 -5.75 2.72 9.67
CA GLU A 212 -5.97 3.82 8.75
C GLU A 212 -5.69 5.18 9.39
N ALA A 213 -6.02 5.35 10.67
CA ALA A 213 -5.68 6.55 11.42
C ALA A 213 -4.16 6.72 11.63
N ILE A 214 -3.41 5.63 11.79
CA ILE A 214 -1.95 5.65 11.82
C ILE A 214 -1.41 6.10 10.47
N LEU A 215 -1.90 5.51 9.38
CA LEU A 215 -1.50 5.87 8.02
C LEU A 215 -1.82 7.33 7.71
N ASP A 216 -3.00 7.82 8.12
CA ASP A 216 -3.39 9.23 7.93
C ASP A 216 -2.47 10.20 8.67
N ARG A 217 -1.94 9.83 9.84
CA ARG A 217 -0.94 10.61 10.56
C ARG A 217 0.40 10.67 9.84
N ILE A 218 0.84 9.54 9.28
CA ILE A 218 2.06 9.50 8.48
C ILE A 218 1.92 10.43 7.26
N ILE A 219 0.78 10.39 6.59
CA ILE A 219 0.48 11.27 5.46
C ILE A 219 0.43 12.75 5.91
N ALA A 220 -0.28 13.04 7.01
CA ALA A 220 -0.42 14.40 7.54
C ALA A 220 0.90 15.01 8.01
N SER A 221 1.86 14.20 8.47
CA SER A 221 3.21 14.63 8.80
C SER A 221 4.10 14.88 7.56
N ASN A 222 3.53 14.82 6.36
CA ASN A 222 4.30 14.83 5.11
C ASN A 222 5.40 13.77 5.07
N TYR A 223 5.05 12.56 5.55
CA TYR A 223 5.94 11.39 5.58
C TYR A 223 7.23 11.62 6.40
N ASP A 224 7.14 12.45 7.46
CA ASP A 224 8.21 12.62 8.43
C ASP A 224 8.31 11.38 9.32
N ILE A 225 8.89 10.31 8.77
CA ILE A 225 9.08 9.04 9.44
C ILE A 225 10.45 9.07 10.11
N LYS A 226 10.43 9.10 11.44
CA LYS A 226 11.61 9.08 12.30
C LYS A 226 11.68 7.75 13.06
N ARG A 227 12.78 7.53 13.75
CA ARG A 227 12.96 6.38 14.64
C ARG A 227 11.85 6.23 15.70
N LYS A 228 11.09 7.31 15.97
CA LYS A 228 9.93 7.25 16.87
C LYS A 228 8.69 6.77 16.11
N ILE A 229 8.29 5.55 16.36
CA ILE A 229 7.12 4.92 15.74
C ILE A 229 5.85 5.73 16.00
N VAL A 230 5.09 6.00 14.94
CA VAL A 230 3.78 6.67 15.02
C VAL A 230 2.77 5.75 15.70
N LYS A 231 2.35 6.11 16.91
CA LYS A 231 1.40 5.32 17.72
C LYS A 231 0.16 6.15 18.08
N LEU A 232 -0.98 5.48 18.20
CA LEU A 232 -2.17 6.04 18.83
C LEU A 232 -2.14 5.79 20.34
N ASN A 233 -2.51 6.79 21.14
CA ASN A 233 -2.69 6.61 22.59
C ASN A 233 -3.99 5.82 22.88
N LYS A 234 -4.17 5.40 24.15
CA LYS A 234 -5.32 4.59 24.57
C LYS A 234 -6.66 5.26 24.26
N ALA A 235 -6.80 6.56 24.53
CA ALA A 235 -8.04 7.30 24.28
C ALA A 235 -8.38 7.35 22.78
N GLN A 236 -7.38 7.53 21.92
CA GLN A 236 -7.56 7.54 20.47
C GLN A 236 -7.94 6.15 19.93
N LYS A 237 -7.35 5.08 20.46
CA LYS A 237 -7.76 3.71 20.10
C LYS A 237 -9.23 3.45 20.48
N ILE A 238 -9.65 3.90 21.66
CA ILE A 238 -11.06 3.82 22.09
C ILE A 238 -11.96 4.62 21.17
N TYR A 239 -11.57 5.86 20.83
CA TYR A 239 -12.32 6.69 19.87
C TYR A 239 -12.52 6.00 18.53
N TYR A 240 -11.47 5.43 17.94
CA TYR A 240 -11.58 4.73 16.66
C TYR A 240 -12.36 3.42 16.77
N ALA A 241 -12.29 2.73 17.89
CA ALA A 241 -13.13 1.56 18.14
C ALA A 241 -14.63 1.94 18.21
N LEU A 242 -14.98 2.99 18.94
CA LEU A 242 -16.35 3.51 18.99
C LEU A 242 -16.83 3.99 17.61
N LYS A 243 -15.95 4.66 16.86
CA LYS A 243 -16.24 5.08 15.48
C LYS A 243 -16.53 3.89 14.56
N ALA A 244 -15.75 2.80 14.67
CA ALA A 244 -15.98 1.56 13.95
C ALA A 244 -17.33 0.93 14.33
N MET A 245 -17.63 0.87 15.61
CA MET A 245 -18.91 0.36 16.11
C MET A 245 -20.10 1.17 15.60
N ALA A 246 -20.02 2.51 15.64
CA ALA A 246 -21.04 3.38 15.08
C ALA A 246 -21.25 3.18 13.58
N LYS A 247 -20.15 3.13 12.81
CA LYS A 247 -20.19 2.84 11.38
C LYS A 247 -20.76 1.45 11.08
N ALA A 248 -20.49 0.45 11.92
CA ALA A 248 -21.01 -0.90 11.73
C ALA A 248 -22.54 -0.99 11.88
N LYS A 249 -23.16 -0.06 12.63
CA LYS A 249 -24.61 0.03 12.81
C LYS A 249 -25.33 0.82 11.70
N LEU A 250 -24.59 1.65 10.95
CA LEU A 250 -25.19 2.46 9.88
C LEU A 250 -25.41 1.59 8.63
N PRO A 251 -26.57 1.72 7.95
CA PRO A 251 -26.80 1.00 6.70
C PRO A 251 -25.75 1.40 5.67
N PHE A 252 -25.34 0.42 4.86
CA PHE A 252 -24.38 0.67 3.80
C PHE A 252 -25.02 1.53 2.71
N ALA A 253 -24.56 2.77 2.58
CA ALA A 253 -24.83 3.56 1.39
C ALA A 253 -23.97 3.02 0.23
N LYS A 254 -24.18 1.75 -0.15
CA LYS A 254 -23.56 1.18 -1.35
C LYS A 254 -24.48 1.38 -2.54
N LYS A 255 -24.29 2.48 -3.26
CA LYS A 255 -24.47 2.42 -4.70
C LYS A 255 -23.27 1.63 -5.25
N ARG A 256 -23.40 0.32 -5.45
CA ARG A 256 -22.55 -0.40 -6.39
C ARG A 256 -22.95 0.05 -7.77
N PHE A 257 -22.18 0.93 -8.33
CA PHE A 257 -22.20 1.18 -9.75
C PHE A 257 -21.44 0.03 -10.41
N GLY A 258 -21.88 -0.43 -11.57
CA GLY A 258 -21.27 -1.57 -12.25
C GLY A 258 -19.78 -1.39 -12.56
N THR A 259 -19.21 -2.34 -13.30
CA THR A 259 -17.83 -2.26 -13.78
C THR A 259 -17.73 -1.30 -14.97
N VAL A 260 -16.74 -0.43 -14.97
CA VAL A 260 -16.44 0.49 -16.06
C VAL A 260 -15.08 0.13 -16.66
N ASP A 261 -15.08 -0.11 -17.95
CA ASP A 261 -13.85 -0.33 -18.73
C ASP A 261 -13.35 0.99 -19.29
N ILE A 262 -12.09 1.30 -18.99
CA ILE A 262 -11.41 2.49 -19.48
C ILE A 262 -10.25 2.06 -20.35
N PHE A 263 -10.22 2.53 -21.59
CA PHE A 263 -9.16 2.26 -22.54
C PHE A 263 -8.21 3.46 -22.63
N GLY A 264 -6.93 3.20 -22.32
CA GLY A 264 -5.86 4.19 -22.28
C GLY A 264 -5.56 4.70 -20.87
N ALA A 265 -4.34 4.39 -20.38
CA ALA A 265 -3.81 4.87 -19.11
C ALA A 265 -3.03 6.19 -19.26
N GLY A 266 -3.47 7.08 -20.12
CA GLY A 266 -3.03 8.47 -20.11
C GLY A 266 -3.62 9.27 -18.97
N ILE A 267 -3.22 10.53 -18.79
CA ILE A 267 -3.71 11.40 -17.69
C ILE A 267 -5.23 11.42 -17.61
N SER A 268 -5.93 11.51 -18.76
CA SER A 268 -7.40 11.53 -18.82
C SER A 268 -8.01 10.22 -18.34
N GLY A 269 -7.50 9.07 -18.82
CA GLY A 269 -8.00 7.76 -18.42
C GLY A 269 -7.75 7.45 -16.94
N MET A 270 -6.56 7.77 -16.44
CA MET A 270 -6.23 7.61 -15.02
C MET A 270 -7.08 8.54 -14.14
N THR A 271 -7.33 9.79 -14.57
CA THR A 271 -8.20 10.73 -13.86
C THR A 271 -9.64 10.23 -13.80
N ALA A 272 -10.15 9.71 -14.92
CA ALA A 272 -11.49 9.13 -14.98
C ALA A 272 -11.59 7.90 -14.07
N ALA A 273 -10.59 7.00 -14.13
CA ALA A 273 -10.50 5.81 -13.29
C ALA A 273 -10.55 6.19 -11.80
N TYR A 274 -9.72 7.15 -11.40
CA TYR A 274 -9.67 7.61 -10.02
C TYR A 274 -11.03 8.17 -9.55
N ASN A 275 -11.63 9.10 -10.31
CA ASN A 275 -12.89 9.72 -9.92
C ASN A 275 -14.07 8.72 -9.89
N LEU A 276 -14.15 7.81 -10.85
CA LEU A 276 -15.18 6.77 -10.87
C LEU A 276 -14.99 5.76 -9.73
N CYS A 277 -13.74 5.41 -9.43
CA CYS A 277 -13.42 4.55 -8.31
C CYS A 277 -13.83 5.19 -6.97
N GLU A 278 -13.64 6.52 -6.78
CA GLU A 278 -14.13 7.23 -5.61
C GLU A 278 -15.68 7.21 -5.51
N GLN A 279 -16.36 7.19 -6.65
CA GLN A 279 -17.81 7.09 -6.70
C GLN A 279 -18.35 5.67 -6.45
N GLY A 280 -17.47 4.66 -6.41
CA GLY A 280 -17.83 3.28 -6.11
C GLY A 280 -18.00 2.37 -7.32
N PHE A 281 -17.55 2.79 -8.51
CA PHE A 281 -17.45 1.91 -9.67
C PHE A 281 -16.26 0.97 -9.53
N ASP A 282 -16.39 -0.25 -10.04
CA ASP A 282 -15.28 -1.15 -10.27
C ASP A 282 -14.63 -0.79 -11.60
N ILE A 283 -13.33 -0.48 -11.58
CA ILE A 283 -12.64 0.03 -12.76
C ILE A 283 -11.71 -1.05 -13.31
N ARG A 284 -11.81 -1.30 -14.63
CA ARG A 284 -10.80 -2.00 -15.40
C ARG A 284 -10.15 -1.00 -16.35
N LEU A 285 -8.85 -0.76 -16.16
CA LEU A 285 -8.07 0.15 -16.99
C LEU A 285 -7.18 -0.66 -17.92
N PHE A 286 -7.35 -0.49 -19.20
CA PHE A 286 -6.62 -1.17 -20.26
C PHE A 286 -5.63 -0.20 -20.91
N GLU A 287 -4.36 -0.58 -21.00
CA GLU A 287 -3.32 0.18 -21.68
C GLU A 287 -2.62 -0.73 -22.70
N ALA A 288 -2.42 -0.21 -23.90
CA ALA A 288 -1.77 -0.94 -24.98
C ALA A 288 -0.25 -1.04 -24.80
N ARG A 289 0.35 -0.10 -24.07
CA ARG A 289 1.78 -0.07 -23.75
C ARG A 289 2.04 -0.73 -22.41
N ASN A 290 3.30 -1.07 -22.14
CA ASN A 290 3.73 -1.62 -20.88
C ASN A 290 3.92 -0.56 -19.76
N TYR A 291 3.54 0.70 -20.01
CA TYR A 291 3.61 1.81 -19.06
C TYR A 291 2.40 2.72 -19.15
N ALA A 292 2.03 3.35 -18.05
CA ALA A 292 1.00 4.37 -17.97
C ALA A 292 1.59 5.77 -18.22
N GLY A 293 0.71 6.77 -18.50
CA GLY A 293 1.09 8.17 -18.71
C GLY A 293 0.68 8.69 -20.09
N GLY A 294 0.58 7.82 -21.10
CA GLY A 294 0.20 8.19 -22.46
C GLY A 294 1.23 9.12 -23.11
N ARG A 295 0.80 10.35 -23.44
CA ARG A 295 1.69 11.39 -23.99
C ARG A 295 2.55 12.08 -22.94
N ALA A 296 2.16 12.05 -21.68
CA ALA A 296 2.96 12.51 -20.56
C ALA A 296 3.87 11.37 -20.09
N CYS A 297 4.90 11.08 -20.84
CA CYS A 297 5.88 10.05 -20.54
C CYS A 297 7.28 10.55 -20.82
N SER A 298 8.23 9.99 -20.08
CA SER A 298 9.65 10.16 -20.32
C SER A 298 10.21 8.89 -20.95
N PHE A 299 11.24 9.02 -21.77
CA PHE A 299 11.94 7.89 -22.36
C PHE A 299 13.45 8.06 -22.23
N GLU A 300 14.14 6.95 -22.14
CA GLU A 300 15.59 6.94 -22.04
C GLU A 300 16.21 7.21 -23.42
N TRP A 301 17.01 8.25 -23.51
CA TRP A 301 17.84 8.52 -24.68
C TRP A 301 19.23 7.92 -24.48
N LYS A 302 19.42 6.70 -24.91
CA LYS A 302 20.63 5.91 -24.68
C LYS A 302 21.91 6.60 -25.15
N ALA A 303 21.86 7.34 -26.28
CA ALA A 303 23.02 8.02 -26.83
C ALA A 303 23.56 9.16 -25.92
N ALA A 304 22.73 9.73 -25.05
CA ALA A 304 23.10 10.79 -24.12
C ALA A 304 23.05 10.34 -22.65
N ASN A 305 22.74 9.09 -22.39
CA ASN A 305 22.49 8.55 -21.05
C ASN A 305 21.58 9.47 -20.21
N ALA A 306 20.50 9.95 -20.83
CA ALA A 306 19.59 10.94 -20.25
C ALA A 306 18.13 10.49 -20.39
N LEU A 307 17.33 10.85 -19.40
CA LEU A 307 15.88 10.71 -19.46
C LEU A 307 15.31 11.96 -20.14
N LEU A 308 14.58 11.77 -21.25
CA LEU A 308 13.92 12.84 -21.97
C LEU A 308 12.41 12.73 -21.86
N ASP A 309 11.77 13.85 -21.61
CA ASP A 309 10.32 13.93 -21.65
C ASP A 309 9.83 13.99 -23.12
N ASN A 310 8.72 13.32 -23.38
CA ASN A 310 8.01 13.43 -24.65
C ASN A 310 7.30 14.79 -24.76
N GLY A 311 8.09 15.84 -24.88
CA GLY A 311 7.68 17.24 -24.86
C GLY A 311 7.67 17.83 -23.43
N SER A 312 7.61 19.17 -23.36
CA SER A 312 7.55 19.86 -22.07
C SER A 312 6.24 19.60 -21.37
N HIS A 313 6.30 18.99 -20.18
CA HIS A 313 5.15 18.76 -19.33
C HIS A 313 4.96 19.96 -18.39
N ALA A 314 4.25 20.98 -18.86
CA ALA A 314 3.91 22.12 -18.04
C ALA A 314 2.42 22.08 -17.68
N ALA A 315 2.10 22.39 -16.42
CA ALA A 315 0.73 22.54 -15.97
C ALA A 315 0.43 24.01 -15.74
N MET A 316 -0.57 24.55 -16.44
CA MET A 316 -1.00 25.93 -16.25
C MET A 316 -2.01 26.03 -15.10
N ARG A 317 -2.06 27.18 -14.42
CA ARG A 317 -3.05 27.44 -13.34
C ARG A 317 -4.51 27.30 -13.79
N CYS A 318 -4.78 27.49 -15.07
CA CYS A 318 -6.10 27.26 -15.63
C CYS A 318 -6.51 25.78 -15.67
N TYR A 319 -5.57 24.85 -15.51
CA TYR A 319 -5.86 23.40 -15.45
C TYR A 319 -6.43 22.99 -14.10
N LYS A 320 -7.53 23.64 -13.69
CA LYS A 320 -8.15 23.47 -12.37
C LYS A 320 -8.43 22.02 -12.00
N SER A 321 -8.91 21.22 -12.96
CA SER A 321 -9.20 19.79 -12.73
C SER A 321 -7.93 18.98 -12.49
N PHE A 322 -6.86 19.25 -13.23
CA PHE A 322 -5.57 18.59 -13.06
C PHE A 322 -4.95 18.94 -11.71
N LEU A 323 -4.91 20.22 -11.36
CA LEU A 323 -4.41 20.68 -10.06
C LEU A 323 -5.25 20.13 -8.89
N LYS A 324 -6.57 20.00 -9.08
CA LYS A 324 -7.45 19.38 -8.08
C LYS A 324 -7.11 17.91 -7.84
N ILE A 325 -6.79 17.15 -8.90
CA ILE A 325 -6.43 15.74 -8.76
C ILE A 325 -5.04 15.59 -8.13
N LEU A 326 -4.05 16.40 -8.51
CA LEU A 326 -2.75 16.42 -7.87
C LEU A 326 -2.84 16.73 -6.38
N LYS A 327 -3.71 17.68 -5.99
CA LYS A 327 -3.99 17.96 -4.58
C LYS A 327 -4.57 16.76 -3.85
N LYS A 328 -5.53 16.07 -4.47
CA LYS A 328 -6.14 14.86 -3.89
C LYS A 328 -5.13 13.72 -3.73
N LEU A 329 -4.20 13.59 -4.67
CA LEU A 329 -3.12 12.59 -4.63
C LEU A 329 -1.95 12.99 -3.71
N GLY A 330 -1.97 14.21 -3.14
CA GLY A 330 -0.87 14.72 -2.33
C GLY A 330 0.40 14.98 -3.12
N SER A 331 0.27 15.28 -4.43
CA SER A 331 1.38 15.42 -5.37
C SER A 331 1.51 16.83 -5.96
N LEU A 332 0.97 17.85 -5.30
CA LEU A 332 1.09 19.23 -5.76
C LEU A 332 2.54 19.76 -5.69
N ASP A 333 3.30 19.27 -4.76
CA ASP A 333 4.69 19.64 -4.49
C ASP A 333 5.69 19.13 -5.54
N ILE A 334 5.28 18.21 -6.43
CA ILE A 334 6.08 17.79 -7.59
C ILE A 334 6.13 18.87 -8.67
N LEU A 335 5.22 19.87 -8.62
CA LEU A 335 5.24 20.99 -9.53
C LEU A 335 6.25 22.02 -9.03
N SER A 336 7.30 22.28 -9.81
CA SER A 336 8.26 23.33 -9.48
C SER A 336 7.74 24.70 -9.89
N ASP A 337 7.88 25.68 -8.99
CA ASP A 337 7.57 27.09 -9.23
C ASP A 337 8.71 27.83 -9.99
N LYS A 338 9.17 27.27 -11.10
CA LYS A 338 10.15 28.01 -11.91
C LYS A 338 9.42 29.00 -12.83
N GLU A 339 9.71 30.27 -12.66
CA GLU A 339 9.28 31.29 -13.63
C GLU A 339 10.02 31.08 -14.95
N THR A 340 9.29 30.65 -15.96
CA THR A 340 9.78 30.57 -17.33
C THR A 340 8.97 31.52 -18.20
N ALA A 341 9.63 32.34 -18.99
CA ALA A 341 8.96 33.14 -20.01
C ALA A 341 8.61 32.25 -21.21
N VAL A 342 7.40 32.37 -21.72
CA VAL A 342 7.01 31.72 -22.98
C VAL A 342 7.40 32.64 -24.11
N SER A 343 8.28 32.17 -25.00
CA SER A 343 8.64 32.86 -26.23
C SER A 343 8.05 32.11 -27.42
N PHE A 344 7.30 32.79 -28.25
CA PHE A 344 6.80 32.28 -29.50
C PHE A 344 7.75 32.67 -30.62
N PHE A 345 8.25 31.70 -31.36
CA PHE A 345 9.08 31.88 -32.52
C PHE A 345 8.26 31.60 -33.79
N PHE A 346 8.19 32.56 -34.67
CA PHE A 346 7.51 32.44 -35.95
C PHE A 346 8.51 32.16 -37.06
N GLU A 347 8.06 31.59 -38.19
CA GLU A 347 8.92 31.23 -39.31
C GLU A 347 9.60 32.45 -39.97
N ASP A 348 9.01 33.62 -39.82
CA ASP A 348 9.57 34.92 -40.26
C ASP A 348 10.67 35.47 -39.33
N LYS A 349 11.15 34.68 -38.37
CA LYS A 349 12.13 35.07 -37.34
C LYS A 349 11.64 36.14 -36.35
N SER A 350 10.38 36.53 -36.39
CA SER A 350 9.81 37.38 -35.36
C SER A 350 9.67 36.62 -34.04
N THR A 351 9.98 37.27 -32.93
CA THR A 351 9.84 36.70 -31.59
C THR A 351 8.96 37.63 -30.79
N ILE A 352 7.83 37.08 -30.32
CA ILE A 352 7.01 37.78 -29.31
C ILE A 352 7.31 37.17 -27.94
N THR A 353 7.90 37.95 -27.08
CA THR A 353 8.08 37.60 -25.67
C THR A 353 7.00 38.32 -24.85
N GLU A 354 6.11 37.59 -24.22
CA GLU A 354 5.17 38.23 -23.32
C GLU A 354 5.91 38.90 -22.15
N PRO A 355 5.64 40.17 -21.87
CA PRO A 355 6.29 40.87 -20.77
C PRO A 355 5.89 40.27 -19.44
N LYS A 356 6.82 40.13 -18.52
CA LYS A 356 6.60 39.73 -17.14
C LYS A 356 5.57 40.67 -16.51
N ARG A 357 4.30 40.23 -16.40
CA ARG A 357 3.35 40.94 -15.53
C ARG A 357 3.64 40.57 -14.09
N PRO A 358 3.82 41.52 -13.19
CA PRO A 358 3.96 41.19 -11.78
C PRO A 358 2.65 40.59 -11.26
N CYS A 359 2.64 39.33 -11.04
CA CYS A 359 1.50 38.61 -10.47
C CYS A 359 1.65 38.57 -8.96
N LYS A 360 0.85 39.35 -8.27
CA LYS A 360 0.66 39.19 -6.81
C LYS A 360 -0.13 37.90 -6.58
N LYS A 361 0.60 36.83 -6.29
CA LYS A 361 0.21 35.53 -5.72
C LYS A 361 0.61 34.27 -6.54
N PRO A 362 0.77 33.11 -5.89
CA PRO A 362 1.83 32.16 -6.16
C PRO A 362 1.59 31.23 -7.37
N ALA A 363 2.67 30.71 -7.90
CA ALA A 363 2.89 29.70 -8.95
C ALA A 363 2.39 30.04 -10.35
N LYS A 364 3.31 30.40 -11.20
CA LYS A 364 3.13 30.46 -12.66
C LYS A 364 3.76 29.20 -13.28
N ILE A 365 3.04 28.58 -14.17
CA ILE A 365 3.51 27.43 -14.93
C ILE A 365 3.49 27.81 -16.41
N TYR A 366 4.58 27.58 -17.13
CA TYR A 366 4.78 28.01 -18.50
C TYR A 366 5.06 26.80 -19.42
N VAL A 367 4.61 26.92 -20.67
CA VAL A 367 4.73 25.87 -21.69
C VAL A 367 5.76 26.30 -22.73
N TYR A 368 6.71 25.44 -23.03
CA TYR A 368 7.54 25.56 -24.22
C TYR A 368 6.92 24.80 -25.38
N ILE A 369 6.64 25.51 -26.50
CA ILE A 369 6.26 24.86 -27.76
C ILE A 369 7.42 25.09 -28.73
N ARG A 370 8.15 24.02 -29.03
CA ARG A 370 9.12 24.02 -30.11
C ARG A 370 8.48 23.30 -31.30
N ARG A 371 8.15 24.01 -32.38
CA ARG A 371 7.81 23.36 -33.64
C ARG A 371 9.09 22.78 -34.23
N ALA A 372 9.17 21.47 -34.36
CA ALA A 372 10.17 20.83 -35.17
C ALA A 372 9.85 21.15 -36.64
N LYS A 373 10.83 21.64 -37.38
CA LYS A 373 10.73 21.73 -38.84
C LYS A 373 10.49 20.30 -39.35
N GLN A 374 9.40 20.12 -40.09
CA GLN A 374 9.30 18.98 -40.99
C GLN A 374 10.35 19.22 -42.11
N GLY A 375 11.38 18.38 -42.15
CA GLY A 375 12.25 18.18 -43.29
C GLY A 375 11.71 17.06 -44.10
#